data_b104feacbf64c91f9f27c10b3ebfc9c6
#
_entry.id   b104feacbf64c91f9f27c10b3ebfc9c6
#
_cell.length_a   1.000
_cell.length_b   1.000
_cell.length_c   1.000
_cell.angle_alpha   90.00
_cell.angle_beta   90.00
_cell.angle_gamma   90.00
#
_symmetry.space_group_name_H-M   'P 1'
#
loop_
_entity.id
_entity.type
_entity.pdbx_description
1 polymer ?
#
loop_
_entity_poly.entity_id
_entity_poly.type
_entity_poly.pdbx_seq_one_letter_code
_entity_poly.pdbx_strand_id
1 'polypeptide(L)'
;MKKFLLILVLLIFAISCKSAPIVEEEQVQTPPTPPPVEELEKVVEEPMINTVVDEIVEEPMTNANELIFPTGIYIRETERGKILVVEPKIIYDFASTNMTTMTHVSLRQVVEFMNLNANVSVIIEGHTSNIGIAYPYNYKLSAERARNAKIYLVNSGINENRLIECPLGESLPEYPNQADLRRHEFVVITSESDLQVYNSFISRLDVRKETTYMGN
;
A
#
# COMPACT_ATOMS: atom_id res chain seq x y z
N MET A 1 5.24 -40.46 -67.80
CA MET A 1 6.69 -40.35 -67.89
C MET A 1 7.06 -38.87 -68.02
N LYS A 2 7.13 -38.12 -66.96
CA LYS A 2 7.65 -36.72 -66.94
C LYS A 2 8.47 -36.53 -65.72
N LYS A 3 9.77 -36.30 -65.91
CA LYS A 3 10.76 -36.03 -64.92
C LYS A 3 10.54 -34.60 -64.42
N PHE A 4 10.25 -34.37 -63.10
CA PHE A 4 10.27 -33.05 -62.50
C PHE A 4 11.66 -32.80 -61.91
N LEU A 5 12.29 -31.80 -62.49
CA LEU A 5 13.59 -31.29 -62.12
C LEU A 5 13.40 -30.35 -60.86
N LEU A 6 13.96 -30.74 -59.74
CA LEU A 6 13.94 -29.94 -58.53
C LEU A 6 15.09 -28.92 -58.60
N ILE A 7 14.77 -27.65 -58.80
CA ILE A 7 15.74 -26.55 -58.77
C ILE A 7 15.83 -26.09 -57.30
N LEU A 8 16.99 -26.41 -56.67
CA LEU A 8 17.34 -25.92 -55.34
C LEU A 8 17.94 -24.51 -55.46
N VAL A 9 17.19 -23.48 -55.09
CA VAL A 9 17.68 -22.10 -55.03
C VAL A 9 18.27 -21.89 -53.65
N LEU A 10 19.60 -21.87 -53.56
CA LEU A 10 20.36 -21.46 -52.38
C LEU A 10 20.36 -19.91 -52.30
N LEU A 11 19.53 -19.36 -51.43
CA LEU A 11 19.60 -17.95 -51.06
C LEU A 11 20.62 -17.80 -49.93
N ILE A 12 21.79 -17.30 -50.25
CA ILE A 12 22.82 -16.88 -49.31
C ILE A 12 22.40 -15.52 -48.75
N PHE A 13 21.88 -15.50 -47.54
CA PHE A 13 21.73 -14.25 -46.78
C PHE A 13 23.07 -13.86 -46.21
N ALA A 14 23.72 -12.88 -46.81
CA ALA A 14 24.83 -12.17 -46.21
C ALA A 14 24.33 -11.34 -45.05
N ILE A 15 24.58 -11.78 -43.81
CA ILE A 15 24.33 -11.01 -42.59
C ILE A 15 25.42 -9.95 -42.53
N SER A 16 25.07 -8.72 -42.92
CA SER A 16 25.89 -7.53 -42.70
C SER A 16 25.80 -7.15 -41.21
N CYS A 17 26.83 -7.48 -40.48
CA CYS A 17 27.03 -7.02 -39.12
C CYS A 17 27.31 -5.50 -39.14
N LYS A 18 26.26 -4.66 -38.99
CA LYS A 18 26.45 -3.25 -38.66
C LYS A 18 26.74 -3.16 -37.15
N SER A 19 27.95 -2.78 -36.84
CA SER A 19 28.39 -2.40 -35.50
C SER A 19 27.46 -1.32 -34.96
N ALA A 20 26.82 -1.58 -33.80
CA ALA A 20 26.11 -0.57 -33.05
C ALA A 20 27.12 0.45 -32.48
N PRO A 21 26.75 1.74 -32.43
CA PRO A 21 27.62 2.73 -31.79
C PRO A 21 27.74 2.43 -30.29
N ILE A 22 28.97 2.54 -29.80
CA ILE A 22 29.32 2.47 -28.39
C ILE A 22 28.55 3.61 -27.70
N VAL A 23 27.61 3.25 -26.82
CA VAL A 23 26.98 4.21 -25.92
C VAL A 23 28.07 4.59 -24.89
N GLU A 24 28.46 5.83 -24.92
CA GLU A 24 29.37 6.48 -23.96
C GLU A 24 28.78 6.31 -22.57
N GLU A 25 29.52 5.73 -21.66
CA GLU A 25 29.16 5.58 -20.24
C GLU A 25 28.94 6.97 -19.65
N GLU A 26 27.68 7.30 -19.37
CA GLU A 26 27.31 8.49 -18.63
C GLU A 26 27.86 8.36 -17.22
N GLN A 27 28.85 9.20 -16.91
CA GLN A 27 29.49 9.25 -15.61
C GLN A 27 28.44 9.52 -14.52
N VAL A 28 28.24 8.54 -13.66
CA VAL A 28 27.48 8.69 -12.42
C VAL A 28 28.15 9.77 -11.57
N GLN A 29 27.61 10.97 -11.58
CA GLN A 29 28.01 12.03 -10.68
C GLN A 29 27.65 11.61 -9.25
N THR A 30 28.67 11.34 -8.45
CA THR A 30 28.54 11.19 -7.01
C THR A 30 27.99 12.50 -6.41
N PRO A 31 27.00 12.45 -5.48
CA PRO A 31 26.50 13.64 -4.82
C PRO A 31 27.62 14.33 -4.02
N PRO A 32 27.63 15.67 -3.94
CA PRO A 32 28.67 16.41 -3.25
C PRO A 32 28.69 16.08 -1.75
N THR A 33 29.89 15.85 -1.24
CA THR A 33 30.17 15.68 0.17
C THR A 33 29.73 16.91 0.95
N PRO A 34 29.01 16.79 2.08
CA PRO A 34 28.69 17.95 2.91
C PRO A 34 29.97 18.56 3.51
N PRO A 35 29.99 19.92 3.68
CA PRO A 35 31.16 20.61 4.23
C PRO A 35 31.41 20.20 5.69
N PRO A 36 32.68 20.31 6.16
CA PRO A 36 33.03 19.99 7.54
C PRO A 36 32.32 20.92 8.53
N VAL A 37 31.83 20.32 9.60
CA VAL A 37 31.26 21.08 10.73
C VAL A 37 32.40 21.78 11.44
N GLU A 38 32.55 23.08 11.24
CA GLU A 38 33.45 23.90 12.02
C GLU A 38 32.80 24.17 13.39
N GLU A 39 33.51 23.76 14.38
CA GLU A 39 33.32 23.93 15.81
C GLU A 39 33.20 25.43 16.17
N LEU A 40 32.01 25.89 16.55
CA LEU A 40 31.85 27.17 17.22
C LEU A 40 31.56 26.92 18.69
N GLU A 41 32.65 26.79 19.46
CA GLU A 41 32.62 26.98 20.90
C GLU A 41 32.49 28.47 21.25
N LYS A 42 31.70 28.71 22.29
CA LYS A 42 31.66 29.84 23.21
C LYS A 42 31.05 31.16 22.74
N VAL A 43 29.89 31.46 23.27
CA VAL A 43 29.78 32.59 24.24
C VAL A 43 28.68 32.25 25.26
N VAL A 44 29.07 32.06 26.48
CA VAL A 44 28.18 32.06 27.67
C VAL A 44 28.00 33.51 28.05
N GLU A 45 26.80 34.04 27.96
CA GLU A 45 26.34 35.21 28.69
C GLU A 45 24.94 34.90 29.24
N GLU A 46 24.90 34.67 30.55
CA GLU A 46 23.67 34.78 31.33
C GLU A 46 23.26 36.25 31.42
N PRO A 47 21.98 36.55 31.30
CA PRO A 47 21.38 37.56 32.12
C PRO A 47 20.03 37.19 32.70
N MET A 48 19.95 37.46 34.00
CA MET A 48 18.83 38.01 34.71
C MET A 48 17.47 37.30 34.65
N ILE A 49 17.20 36.63 35.72
CA ILE A 49 15.90 36.22 36.24
C ILE A 49 14.94 37.42 36.23
N ASN A 50 13.98 37.39 35.31
CA ASN A 50 12.75 38.13 35.46
C ASN A 50 11.61 37.15 35.69
N THR A 51 11.11 37.17 36.89
CA THR A 51 9.95 36.42 37.37
C THR A 51 8.70 36.86 36.59
N VAL A 52 8.38 36.10 35.55
CA VAL A 52 7.04 36.08 34.97
C VAL A 52 6.41 34.80 35.51
N VAL A 53 5.36 34.93 36.31
CA VAL A 53 4.48 33.83 36.69
C VAL A 53 3.85 33.33 35.40
N ASP A 54 4.45 32.30 34.82
CA ASP A 54 3.87 31.57 33.70
C ASP A 54 2.60 30.91 34.22
N GLU A 55 1.50 31.39 33.69
CA GLU A 55 0.25 30.68 33.58
C GLU A 55 0.58 29.31 32.99
N ILE A 56 0.53 28.27 33.82
CA ILE A 56 0.69 26.88 33.38
C ILE A 56 -0.51 26.61 32.46
N VAL A 57 -0.29 26.79 31.16
CA VAL A 57 -1.17 26.20 30.18
C VAL A 57 -0.98 24.69 30.34
N GLU A 58 -1.87 24.08 31.09
CA GLU A 58 -1.99 22.61 31.11
C GLU A 58 -2.25 22.20 29.64
N GLU A 59 -1.21 21.72 28.97
CA GLU A 59 -1.41 20.96 27.72
C GLU A 59 -2.41 19.86 28.08
N PRO A 60 -3.50 19.71 27.32
CA PRO A 60 -4.45 18.64 27.56
C PRO A 60 -3.67 17.33 27.52
N MET A 61 -3.60 16.64 28.67
CA MET A 61 -3.08 15.28 28.72
C MET A 61 -3.94 14.44 27.76
N THR A 62 -3.49 14.30 26.52
CA THR A 62 -4.12 13.43 25.54
C THR A 62 -4.10 12.03 26.13
N ASN A 63 -5.27 11.49 26.39
CA ASN A 63 -5.41 10.11 26.80
C ASN A 63 -4.62 9.24 25.84
N ALA A 64 -3.70 8.43 26.34
CA ALA A 64 -2.81 7.56 25.53
C ALA A 64 -3.56 6.57 24.61
N ASN A 65 -4.89 6.61 24.60
CA ASN A 65 -5.80 5.78 23.80
C ASN A 65 -6.63 6.58 22.78
N GLU A 66 -6.47 7.89 22.67
CA GLU A 66 -7.22 8.67 21.69
C GLU A 66 -6.48 8.68 20.36
N LEU A 67 -7.18 8.28 19.28
CA LEU A 67 -6.61 8.26 17.92
C LEU A 67 -6.51 9.69 17.38
N ILE A 68 -5.35 10.02 16.83
CA ILE A 68 -5.07 11.30 16.18
C ILE A 68 -5.30 11.15 14.67
N PHE A 69 -6.15 12.01 14.11
CA PHE A 69 -6.53 11.95 12.70
C PHE A 69 -5.95 13.12 11.91
N PRO A 70 -5.27 12.85 10.78
CA PRO A 70 -5.02 13.88 9.76
C PRO A 70 -6.34 14.43 9.20
N THR A 71 -6.28 15.63 8.61
CA THR A 71 -7.46 16.27 8.01
C THR A 71 -8.09 15.38 6.93
N GLY A 72 -9.39 15.18 7.01
CA GLY A 72 -10.16 14.43 6.01
C GLY A 72 -10.14 12.91 6.20
N ILE A 73 -9.52 12.41 7.27
CA ILE A 73 -9.49 11.00 7.63
C ILE A 73 -10.37 10.78 8.87
N TYR A 74 -11.12 9.69 8.88
CA TYR A 74 -12.00 9.35 10.01
C TYR A 74 -12.20 7.83 10.10
N ILE A 75 -12.77 7.39 11.21
CA ILE A 75 -13.15 5.99 11.43
C ILE A 75 -14.61 5.78 11.07
N ARG A 76 -14.88 4.69 10.36
CA ARG A 76 -16.21 4.10 10.19
C ARG A 76 -16.29 2.83 11.02
N GLU A 77 -17.17 2.80 12.01
CA GLU A 77 -17.41 1.61 12.83
C GLU A 77 -18.19 0.56 12.03
N THR A 78 -17.77 -0.69 12.15
CA THR A 78 -18.39 -1.85 11.48
C THR A 78 -18.40 -3.07 12.40
N GLU A 79 -19.08 -4.15 12.00
CA GLU A 79 -19.08 -5.42 12.74
C GLU A 79 -17.67 -6.06 12.86
N ARG A 80 -16.77 -5.76 11.91
CA ARG A 80 -15.39 -6.25 11.93
C ARG A 80 -14.38 -5.29 12.58
N GLY A 81 -14.87 -4.17 13.09
CA GLY A 81 -14.08 -3.16 13.78
C GLY A 81 -14.02 -1.82 13.06
N LYS A 82 -12.99 -1.06 13.36
CA LYS A 82 -12.78 0.33 12.98
C LYS A 82 -12.13 0.42 11.61
N ILE A 83 -12.86 0.85 10.58
CA ILE A 83 -12.30 1.06 9.23
C ILE A 83 -11.80 2.50 9.11
N LEU A 84 -10.51 2.64 8.78
CA LEU A 84 -9.93 3.95 8.46
C LEU A 84 -10.42 4.37 7.06
N VAL A 85 -11.19 5.45 7.01
CA VAL A 85 -11.67 6.01 5.75
C VAL A 85 -10.68 7.04 5.23
N VAL A 86 -10.20 6.83 4.01
CA VAL A 86 -9.29 7.71 3.28
C VAL A 86 -9.96 8.23 2.01
N GLU A 87 -9.62 9.43 1.58
CA GLU A 87 -10.14 10.04 0.36
C GLU A 87 -8.99 10.53 -0.55
N PRO A 88 -9.04 10.22 -1.84
CA PRO A 88 -10.01 9.40 -2.55
C PRO A 88 -9.97 7.93 -2.13
N LYS A 89 -11.08 7.19 -2.34
CA LYS A 89 -11.11 5.74 -2.11
C LYS A 89 -10.04 5.05 -2.96
N ILE A 90 -9.40 4.02 -2.39
CA ILE A 90 -8.46 3.19 -3.13
C ILE A 90 -9.24 2.16 -3.96
N ILE A 91 -9.37 2.44 -5.25
CA ILE A 91 -10.10 1.60 -6.21
C ILE A 91 -9.12 1.12 -7.28
N TYR A 92 -9.31 -0.13 -7.72
CA TYR A 92 -8.52 -0.76 -8.77
C TYR A 92 -9.32 -0.93 -10.06
N ASP A 93 -8.62 -0.87 -11.19
CA ASP A 93 -9.16 -1.31 -12.45
C ASP A 93 -9.47 -2.82 -12.44
N PHE A 94 -10.32 -3.24 -13.40
CA PHE A 94 -10.69 -4.65 -13.52
C PHE A 94 -9.44 -5.51 -13.77
N ALA A 95 -9.34 -6.62 -13.04
CA ALA A 95 -8.23 -7.57 -13.10
C ALA A 95 -6.81 -6.95 -12.91
N SER A 96 -6.72 -5.73 -12.35
CA SER A 96 -5.46 -5.01 -12.15
C SER A 96 -5.02 -5.02 -10.69
N THR A 97 -3.69 -5.02 -10.50
CA THR A 97 -3.01 -4.77 -9.22
C THR A 97 -2.25 -3.45 -9.24
N ASN A 98 -2.31 -2.71 -10.35
CA ASN A 98 -1.58 -1.46 -10.51
C ASN A 98 -2.17 -0.37 -9.61
N MET A 99 -1.30 0.27 -8.85
CA MET A 99 -1.65 1.42 -8.04
C MET A 99 -1.58 2.69 -8.89
N THR A 100 -2.67 3.45 -8.89
CA THR A 100 -2.77 4.73 -9.58
C THR A 100 -2.14 5.84 -8.74
N THR A 101 -1.96 7.03 -9.33
CA THR A 101 -1.55 8.23 -8.58
C THR A 101 -2.51 8.53 -7.42
N MET A 102 -3.82 8.33 -7.62
CA MET A 102 -4.83 8.54 -6.57
C MET A 102 -4.69 7.52 -5.44
N THR A 103 -4.38 6.25 -5.76
CA THR A 103 -4.04 5.23 -4.75
C THR A 103 -2.86 5.69 -3.88
N HIS A 104 -1.81 6.25 -4.48
CA HIS A 104 -0.67 6.77 -3.74
C HIS A 104 -1.02 7.98 -2.86
N VAL A 105 -1.96 8.84 -3.29
CA VAL A 105 -2.46 9.94 -2.44
C VAL A 105 -3.11 9.38 -1.18
N SER A 106 -4.00 8.40 -1.32
CA SER A 106 -4.70 7.79 -0.20
C SER A 106 -3.77 7.00 0.72
N LEU A 107 -2.81 6.26 0.16
CA LEU A 107 -1.81 5.53 0.96
C LEU A 107 -0.92 6.47 1.78
N ARG A 108 -0.60 7.69 1.29
CA ARG A 108 0.11 8.69 2.10
C ARG A 108 -0.71 9.12 3.33
N GLN A 109 -2.02 9.20 3.21
CA GLN A 109 -2.88 9.50 4.36
C GLN A 109 -2.83 8.38 5.41
N VAL A 110 -2.77 7.11 4.96
CA VAL A 110 -2.56 5.97 5.88
C VAL A 110 -1.20 6.07 6.57
N VAL A 111 -0.14 6.42 5.84
CA VAL A 111 1.20 6.64 6.42
C VAL A 111 1.15 7.73 7.49
N GLU A 112 0.53 8.88 7.18
CA GLU A 112 0.40 10.00 8.12
C GLU A 112 -0.38 9.59 9.38
N PHE A 113 -1.53 8.92 9.22
CA PHE A 113 -2.29 8.38 10.34
C PHE A 113 -1.47 7.43 11.21
N MET A 114 -0.74 6.49 10.60
CA MET A 114 0.07 5.52 11.34
C MET A 114 1.28 6.15 12.03
N ASN A 115 1.84 7.24 11.50
CA ASN A 115 2.92 7.99 12.14
C ASN A 115 2.43 8.78 13.37
N LEU A 116 1.22 9.35 13.29
CA LEU A 116 0.59 10.03 14.43
C LEU A 116 0.15 9.05 15.53
N ASN A 117 -0.06 7.78 15.19
CA ASN A 117 -0.56 6.73 16.08
C ASN A 117 0.43 5.56 16.15
N ALA A 118 1.55 5.75 16.84
CA ALA A 118 2.67 4.78 16.85
C ALA A 118 2.30 3.39 17.38
N ASN A 119 1.31 3.29 18.26
CA ASN A 119 0.87 2.04 18.88
C ASN A 119 -0.23 1.29 18.10
N VAL A 120 -0.69 1.86 16.97
CA VAL A 120 -1.75 1.25 16.14
C VAL A 120 -1.13 0.28 15.16
N SER A 121 -1.76 -0.88 14.99
CA SER A 121 -1.56 -1.78 13.86
C SER A 121 -2.71 -1.65 12.87
N VAL A 122 -2.47 -2.04 11.63
CA VAL A 122 -3.47 -1.95 10.56
C VAL A 122 -3.55 -3.28 9.81
N ILE A 123 -4.76 -3.78 9.63
CA ILE A 123 -5.03 -4.88 8.71
C ILE A 123 -5.40 -4.29 7.36
N ILE A 124 -4.70 -4.73 6.32
CA ILE A 124 -4.89 -4.30 4.93
C ILE A 124 -5.77 -5.32 4.24
N GLU A 125 -7.04 -5.01 4.10
CA GLU A 125 -7.98 -5.86 3.37
C GLU A 125 -7.88 -5.62 1.87
N GLY A 126 -7.67 -6.70 1.11
CA GLY A 126 -7.77 -6.67 -0.34
C GLY A 126 -9.11 -7.24 -0.79
N HIS A 127 -9.81 -6.51 -1.66
CA HIS A 127 -11.12 -6.89 -2.17
C HIS A 127 -11.17 -6.93 -3.69
N THR A 128 -12.06 -7.74 -4.24
CA THR A 128 -12.37 -7.83 -5.68
C THR A 128 -13.87 -7.71 -5.92
N SER A 129 -14.24 -7.43 -7.16
CA SER A 129 -15.60 -7.68 -7.62
C SER A 129 -15.89 -9.19 -7.65
N ASN A 130 -17.15 -9.57 -7.70
CA ASN A 130 -17.61 -10.96 -7.83
C ASN A 130 -17.63 -11.45 -9.30
N ILE A 131 -16.88 -10.78 -10.17
CA ILE A 131 -16.72 -11.18 -11.58
C ILE A 131 -15.52 -12.12 -11.69
N GLY A 132 -15.74 -13.29 -12.28
CA GLY A 132 -14.69 -14.30 -12.50
C GLY A 132 -14.76 -15.45 -11.48
N ILE A 133 -13.62 -16.07 -11.24
CA ILE A 133 -13.50 -17.23 -10.35
C ILE A 133 -13.12 -16.76 -8.95
N ALA A 134 -13.96 -17.01 -7.94
CA ALA A 134 -13.74 -16.58 -6.56
C ALA A 134 -12.41 -17.11 -6.01
N TYR A 135 -12.20 -18.42 -6.09
CA TYR A 135 -10.96 -19.06 -5.69
C TYR A 135 -10.46 -20.00 -6.81
N PRO A 136 -9.18 -19.96 -7.18
CA PRO A 136 -8.12 -19.17 -6.54
C PRO A 136 -7.94 -17.76 -7.10
N TYR A 137 -8.63 -17.35 -8.18
CA TYR A 137 -8.28 -16.13 -8.93
C TYR A 137 -8.53 -14.84 -8.14
N ASN A 138 -9.78 -14.57 -7.73
CA ASN A 138 -10.11 -13.35 -6.99
C ASN A 138 -9.41 -13.28 -5.63
N TYR A 139 -9.23 -14.44 -4.97
CA TYR A 139 -8.44 -14.52 -3.76
C TYR A 139 -6.97 -14.08 -3.99
N LYS A 140 -6.29 -14.65 -5.00
CA LYS A 140 -4.90 -14.29 -5.33
C LYS A 140 -4.78 -12.82 -5.74
N LEU A 141 -5.70 -12.32 -6.55
CA LEU A 141 -5.72 -10.91 -6.97
C LEU A 141 -5.85 -9.96 -5.77
N SER A 142 -6.71 -10.30 -4.80
CA SER A 142 -6.85 -9.51 -3.57
C SER A 142 -5.60 -9.58 -2.69
N ALA A 143 -4.91 -10.73 -2.64
CA ALA A 143 -3.66 -10.89 -1.91
C ALA A 143 -2.53 -10.02 -2.51
N GLU A 144 -2.40 -9.99 -3.83
CA GLU A 144 -1.42 -9.15 -4.50
C GLU A 144 -1.68 -7.66 -4.27
N ARG A 145 -2.95 -7.24 -4.28
CA ARG A 145 -3.32 -5.87 -3.94
C ARG A 145 -2.93 -5.51 -2.51
N ALA A 146 -3.30 -6.33 -1.52
CA ALA A 146 -2.94 -6.10 -0.12
C ALA A 146 -1.43 -6.03 0.08
N ARG A 147 -0.68 -6.95 -0.57
CA ARG A 147 0.79 -6.96 -0.55
C ARG A 147 1.39 -5.68 -1.14
N ASN A 148 0.89 -5.20 -2.29
CA ASN A 148 1.40 -3.98 -2.91
C ASN A 148 1.19 -2.76 -2.00
N ALA A 149 0.04 -2.65 -1.34
CA ALA A 149 -0.21 -1.60 -0.35
C ALA A 149 0.73 -1.73 0.86
N LYS A 150 0.95 -2.94 1.39
CA LYS A 150 1.90 -3.19 2.47
C LYS A 150 3.32 -2.77 2.08
N ILE A 151 3.79 -3.16 0.90
CA ILE A 151 5.11 -2.78 0.38
C ILE A 151 5.25 -1.26 0.32
N TYR A 152 4.22 -0.55 -0.17
CA TYR A 152 4.22 0.90 -0.19
C TYR A 152 4.35 1.51 1.20
N LEU A 153 3.58 1.03 2.18
CA LEU A 153 3.60 1.52 3.55
C LEU A 153 4.97 1.25 4.22
N VAL A 154 5.55 0.06 4.03
CA VAL A 154 6.89 -0.28 4.54
C VAL A 154 7.95 0.63 3.91
N ASN A 155 7.93 0.83 2.60
CA ASN A 155 8.85 1.73 1.90
C ASN A 155 8.69 3.20 2.32
N SER A 156 7.52 3.55 2.88
CA SER A 156 7.23 4.87 3.46
C SER A 156 7.61 4.98 4.95
N GLY A 157 8.29 3.97 5.51
CA GLY A 157 8.84 3.98 6.87
C GLY A 157 7.94 3.37 7.94
N ILE A 158 6.79 2.79 7.59
CA ILE A 158 5.95 2.08 8.55
C ILE A 158 6.58 0.72 8.89
N ASN A 159 6.70 0.41 10.19
CA ASN A 159 7.21 -0.88 10.64
C ASN A 159 6.32 -2.02 10.17
N GLU A 160 6.92 -3.01 9.51
CA GLU A 160 6.21 -4.16 8.92
C GLU A 160 5.37 -4.94 9.95
N ASN A 161 5.83 -5.04 11.19
CA ASN A 161 5.12 -5.76 12.25
C ASN A 161 3.77 -5.10 12.64
N ARG A 162 3.52 -3.87 12.20
CA ARG A 162 2.25 -3.16 12.39
C ARG A 162 1.27 -3.37 11.23
N LEU A 163 1.64 -4.15 10.22
CA LEU A 163 0.89 -4.32 8.97
C LEU A 163 0.55 -5.78 8.74
N ILE A 164 -0.74 -6.10 8.70
CA ILE A 164 -1.26 -7.44 8.48
C ILE A 164 -2.01 -7.48 7.16
N GLU A 165 -1.62 -8.37 6.24
CA GLU A 165 -2.33 -8.58 4.99
C GLU A 165 -3.55 -9.50 5.20
N CYS A 166 -4.71 -9.11 4.68
CA CYS A 166 -5.91 -9.94 4.69
C CYS A 166 -6.58 -9.97 3.31
N PRO A 167 -6.31 -10.98 2.48
CA PRO A 167 -6.99 -11.16 1.21
C PRO A 167 -8.40 -11.70 1.43
N LEU A 168 -9.41 -10.94 1.04
CA LEU A 168 -10.82 -11.31 1.17
C LEU A 168 -11.47 -11.69 -0.18
N GLY A 169 -10.81 -11.41 -1.31
CA GLY A 169 -11.40 -11.67 -2.62
C GLY A 169 -12.74 -10.99 -2.77
N GLU A 170 -13.76 -11.74 -3.16
CA GLU A 170 -15.14 -11.28 -3.33
C GLU A 170 -16.06 -11.56 -2.12
N SER A 171 -15.52 -12.09 -1.02
CA SER A 171 -16.33 -12.60 0.09
C SER A 171 -17.05 -11.53 0.92
N LEU A 172 -16.76 -10.24 0.68
CA LEU A 172 -17.36 -9.13 1.40
C LEU A 172 -17.91 -8.05 0.43
N PRO A 173 -19.08 -8.30 -0.21
CA PRO A 173 -19.66 -7.42 -1.23
C PRO A 173 -20.48 -6.28 -0.59
N GLU A 174 -19.84 -5.37 0.14
CA GLU A 174 -20.50 -4.27 0.87
C GLU A 174 -21.01 -3.13 -0.02
N TYR A 175 -20.64 -3.10 -1.30
CA TYR A 175 -21.01 -2.01 -2.21
C TYR A 175 -21.85 -2.51 -3.39
N PRO A 176 -22.82 -1.71 -3.85
CA PRO A 176 -23.75 -2.11 -4.91
C PRO A 176 -23.10 -2.17 -6.30
N ASN A 177 -22.04 -1.40 -6.54
CA ASN A 177 -21.39 -1.38 -7.85
C ASN A 177 -20.06 -2.16 -7.86
N GLN A 178 -19.76 -2.78 -9.00
CA GLN A 178 -18.58 -3.64 -9.16
C GLN A 178 -17.25 -2.89 -9.06
N ALA A 179 -17.22 -1.60 -9.34
CA ALA A 179 -16.01 -0.79 -9.24
C ALA A 179 -15.60 -0.58 -7.78
N ASP A 180 -16.56 -0.24 -6.91
CA ASP A 180 -16.31 -0.02 -5.48
C ASP A 180 -15.93 -1.31 -4.74
N LEU A 181 -16.30 -2.47 -5.28
CA LEU A 181 -15.87 -3.76 -4.74
C LEU A 181 -14.36 -4.03 -4.97
N ARG A 182 -13.74 -3.41 -5.94
CA ARG A 182 -12.29 -3.56 -6.24
C ARG A 182 -11.46 -2.55 -5.46
N ARG A 183 -11.33 -2.75 -4.16
CA ARG A 183 -10.81 -1.75 -3.23
C ARG A 183 -9.81 -2.31 -2.23
N HIS A 184 -9.17 -1.40 -1.49
CA HIS A 184 -8.60 -1.67 -0.18
C HIS A 184 -9.44 -1.03 0.91
N GLU A 185 -9.44 -1.68 2.07
CA GLU A 185 -9.86 -1.09 3.33
C GLU A 185 -8.79 -1.35 4.40
N PHE A 186 -8.72 -0.47 5.39
CA PHE A 186 -7.72 -0.53 6.45
C PHE A 186 -8.44 -0.64 7.79
N VAL A 187 -8.32 -1.81 8.44
CA VAL A 187 -8.92 -2.01 9.76
C VAL A 187 -7.90 -1.62 10.83
N VAL A 188 -8.27 -0.68 11.68
CA VAL A 188 -7.44 -0.14 12.75
C VAL A 188 -7.51 -1.06 13.97
N ILE A 189 -6.36 -1.50 14.44
CA ILE A 189 -6.21 -2.36 15.61
C ILE A 189 -5.46 -1.59 16.69
N THR A 190 -6.15 -1.26 17.77
CA THR A 190 -5.59 -0.54 18.91
C THR A 190 -5.36 -1.45 20.12
N SER A 191 -5.97 -2.65 20.09
CA SER A 191 -5.94 -3.61 21.20
C SER A 191 -6.07 -5.05 20.70
N GLU A 192 -5.71 -6.00 21.55
CA GLU A 192 -5.96 -7.42 21.32
C GLU A 192 -7.47 -7.72 21.15
N SER A 193 -8.33 -6.99 21.85
CA SER A 193 -9.79 -7.10 21.70
C SER A 193 -10.25 -6.74 20.30
N ASP A 194 -9.69 -5.67 19.68
CA ASP A 194 -10.01 -5.31 18.29
C ASP A 194 -9.64 -6.45 17.33
N LEU A 195 -8.46 -7.06 17.55
CA LEU A 195 -8.01 -8.18 16.73
C LEU A 195 -8.92 -9.42 16.89
N GLN A 196 -9.39 -9.70 18.11
CA GLN A 196 -10.32 -10.80 18.37
C GLN A 196 -11.67 -10.58 17.69
N VAL A 197 -12.21 -9.35 17.74
CA VAL A 197 -13.45 -8.98 17.03
C VAL A 197 -13.26 -9.21 15.53
N TYR A 198 -12.16 -8.70 14.96
CA TYR A 198 -11.84 -8.90 13.54
C TYR A 198 -11.76 -10.39 13.17
N ASN A 199 -10.95 -11.17 13.89
CA ASN A 199 -10.76 -12.59 13.61
C ASN A 199 -12.08 -13.37 13.73
N SER A 200 -12.92 -13.05 14.71
CA SER A 200 -14.25 -13.67 14.88
C SER A 200 -15.17 -13.35 13.70
N PHE A 201 -15.10 -12.15 13.13
CA PHE A 201 -15.85 -11.79 11.95
C PHE A 201 -15.35 -12.55 10.72
N ILE A 202 -14.03 -12.52 10.44
CA ILE A 202 -13.43 -13.14 9.26
C ILE A 202 -13.61 -14.66 9.25
N SER A 203 -13.58 -15.32 10.42
CA SER A 203 -13.77 -16.76 10.51
C SER A 203 -15.14 -17.25 10.01
N ARG A 204 -16.13 -16.36 9.90
CA ARG A 204 -17.48 -16.64 9.37
C ARG A 204 -17.56 -16.49 7.84
N LEU A 205 -16.52 -15.87 7.21
CA LEU A 205 -16.50 -15.67 5.77
C LEU A 205 -15.91 -16.89 5.06
N ASP A 206 -16.54 -17.31 3.98
CA ASP A 206 -16.00 -18.35 3.09
C ASP A 206 -15.08 -17.72 2.04
N VAL A 207 -13.88 -17.35 2.48
CA VAL A 207 -12.91 -16.59 1.67
C VAL A 207 -12.28 -17.44 0.56
N ARG A 208 -12.29 -18.76 0.71
CA ARG A 208 -11.67 -19.72 -0.22
C ARG A 208 -12.68 -20.62 -0.91
N LYS A 209 -13.92 -20.17 -0.99
CA LYS A 209 -14.97 -20.92 -1.68
C LYS A 209 -14.60 -21.14 -3.14
N GLU A 210 -14.43 -22.41 -3.52
CA GLU A 210 -14.26 -22.77 -4.92
C GLU A 210 -15.58 -22.52 -5.65
N THR A 211 -15.54 -21.66 -6.67
CA THR A 211 -16.68 -21.52 -7.56
C THR A 211 -16.71 -22.74 -8.46
N THR A 212 -17.66 -23.62 -8.25
CA THR A 212 -17.95 -24.67 -9.24
C THR A 212 -18.50 -23.96 -10.46
N TYR A 213 -17.69 -23.84 -11.50
CA TYR A 213 -18.13 -23.31 -12.79
C TYR A 213 -19.15 -24.30 -13.37
N MET A 214 -20.42 -24.03 -13.16
CA MET A 214 -21.48 -24.68 -13.94
C MET A 214 -21.46 -24.01 -15.30
N GLY A 215 -20.62 -24.56 -16.20
CA GLY A 215 -20.63 -24.16 -17.60
C GLY A 215 -22.01 -24.38 -18.19
N ASN A 216 -22.64 -23.30 -18.68
CA ASN A 216 -23.76 -23.35 -19.60
C ASN A 216 -23.22 -23.50 -21.02
#